data_d2afeb7550a1c0a91e940fac056d674d
#
_entry.id   d2afeb7550a1c0a91e940fac056d674d
#
_cell.length_a   1.000
_cell.length_b   1.000
_cell.length_c   1.000
_cell.angle_alpha   90.00
_cell.angle_beta   90.00
_cell.angle_gamma   90.00
#
_symmetry.space_group_name_H-M   'P 1'
#
loop_
_entity.id
_entity.type
_entity.pdbx_description
1 polymer ?
#
loop_
_entity_poly.entity_id
_entity_poly.type
_entity_poly.pdbx_seq_one_letter_code
_entity_poly.pdbx_strand_id
1 'polypeptide(L)'
;ENSLRGEAGSKTVLRDREGRIVDDLDYGRAPRFGSDLHLSIDSRLQYIAYRELKSAVVGHGAKSGSLIMVDVKTGEILALVNQPSFNPNGPINQREPTRNRVVTDFYDPGSTIKPFTAMAALESGRYQSETMIETSPGYFWVDSKMIQDPVNLNTITLAEAIQKSSQVAIAKVALDLPRDAVFDVLQRSGLGDYVGTGLPGEVTGLFSNVGMQSRVSRTAMAYGYGFTVTPLQLASAYV
;
A
#
# COMPACT_ATOMS: atom_id res chain seq x y z
N GLU A 1 -15.26 6.25 -15.48
CA GLU A 1 -16.04 7.53 -15.46
C GLU A 1 -17.10 7.57 -16.56
N ASN A 2 -16.78 7.22 -17.80
CA ASN A 2 -17.71 7.34 -18.93
C ASN A 2 -19.01 6.53 -18.74
N SER A 3 -18.91 5.34 -18.11
CA SER A 3 -20.08 4.50 -17.85
C SER A 3 -20.99 5.03 -16.74
N LEU A 4 -20.41 5.74 -15.76
CA LEU A 4 -21.16 6.35 -14.65
C LEU A 4 -21.81 7.68 -15.02
N ARG A 5 -21.26 8.34 -16.05
CA ARG A 5 -21.71 9.67 -16.48
C ARG A 5 -22.90 9.52 -17.40
N GLY A 6 -24.08 9.94 -16.93
CA GLY A 6 -25.25 10.05 -17.78
C GLY A 6 -25.11 11.16 -18.84
N GLU A 7 -26.01 11.16 -19.78
CA GLU A 7 -26.13 12.22 -20.77
C GLU A 7 -27.28 13.16 -20.37
N ALA A 8 -27.00 14.46 -20.30
CA ALA A 8 -28.03 15.45 -20.00
C ALA A 8 -29.06 15.50 -21.13
N GLY A 9 -30.32 15.48 -20.79
CA GLY A 9 -31.41 15.78 -21.70
C GLY A 9 -31.43 17.27 -22.07
N SER A 10 -32.17 17.59 -23.08
CA SER A 10 -32.45 18.99 -23.49
C SER A 10 -33.95 19.17 -23.74
N LYS A 11 -34.48 20.31 -23.34
CA LYS A 11 -35.83 20.73 -23.70
C LYS A 11 -35.88 22.20 -24.04
N THR A 12 -36.79 22.56 -24.95
CA THR A 12 -37.09 23.93 -25.30
C THR A 12 -38.21 24.43 -24.43
N VAL A 13 -37.97 25.56 -23.75
CA VAL A 13 -38.98 26.15 -22.83
C VAL A 13 -39.23 27.60 -23.21
N LEU A 14 -40.47 28.03 -23.02
CA LEU A 14 -40.86 29.44 -23.05
C LEU A 14 -40.59 30.07 -21.69
N ARG A 15 -39.87 31.21 -21.64
CA ARG A 15 -39.62 31.97 -20.42
C ARG A 15 -40.26 33.34 -20.46
N ASP A 16 -40.76 33.80 -19.33
CA ASP A 16 -41.20 35.18 -19.16
C ASP A 16 -40.00 36.15 -19.02
N ARG A 17 -40.33 37.45 -18.88
CA ARG A 17 -39.29 38.51 -18.75
C ARG A 17 -38.46 38.38 -17.46
N GLU A 18 -38.95 37.68 -16.47
CA GLU A 18 -38.25 37.38 -15.22
C GLU A 18 -37.44 36.07 -15.26
N GLY A 19 -37.43 35.38 -16.45
CA GLY A 19 -36.67 34.13 -16.63
C GLY A 19 -37.39 32.87 -16.11
N ARG A 20 -38.63 32.96 -15.63
CA ARG A 20 -39.41 31.82 -15.18
C ARG A 20 -39.96 31.03 -16.36
N ILE A 21 -39.93 29.69 -16.26
CA ILE A 21 -40.50 28.80 -17.28
C ILE A 21 -42.03 28.95 -17.28
N VAL A 22 -42.58 29.33 -18.40
CA VAL A 22 -44.05 29.54 -18.59
C VAL A 22 -44.65 28.32 -19.27
N ASP A 23 -43.92 27.71 -20.22
CA ASP A 23 -44.43 26.58 -21.00
C ASP A 23 -43.26 25.70 -21.48
N ASP A 24 -43.52 24.39 -21.66
CA ASP A 24 -42.61 23.42 -22.24
C ASP A 24 -42.98 23.21 -23.70
N LEU A 25 -42.17 23.71 -24.65
CA LEU A 25 -42.47 23.71 -26.09
C LEU A 25 -42.09 22.37 -26.77
N ASP A 26 -40.99 21.78 -26.41
CA ASP A 26 -40.51 20.52 -27.01
C ASP A 26 -39.51 19.79 -26.11
N TYR A 27 -39.52 18.46 -26.14
CA TYR A 27 -38.50 17.60 -25.57
C TYR A 27 -37.50 17.21 -26.65
N GLY A 28 -36.39 17.94 -26.74
CA GLY A 28 -35.38 17.68 -27.77
C GLY A 28 -34.66 16.34 -27.58
N ARG A 29 -34.23 16.03 -26.38
CA ARG A 29 -33.60 14.77 -26.05
C ARG A 29 -33.89 14.37 -24.57
N ALA A 30 -34.34 13.14 -24.37
CA ALA A 30 -34.53 12.59 -23.02
C ALA A 30 -33.15 12.38 -22.32
N PRO A 31 -33.04 12.64 -21.02
CA PRO A 31 -31.86 12.32 -20.28
C PRO A 31 -31.60 10.81 -20.27
N ARG A 32 -30.32 10.40 -20.35
CA ARG A 32 -29.90 9.00 -20.16
C ARG A 32 -29.11 8.92 -18.88
N PHE A 33 -29.54 8.07 -17.98
CA PHE A 33 -28.81 7.82 -16.73
C PHE A 33 -27.52 7.03 -17.00
N GLY A 34 -26.50 7.26 -16.16
CA GLY A 34 -25.29 6.43 -16.17
C GLY A 34 -25.60 5.02 -15.68
N SER A 35 -24.67 4.11 -15.91
CA SER A 35 -24.76 2.73 -15.44
C SER A 35 -24.29 2.62 -13.99
N ASP A 36 -24.83 1.66 -13.25
CA ASP A 36 -24.34 1.32 -11.91
C ASP A 36 -22.97 0.66 -11.98
N LEU A 37 -22.17 0.88 -10.96
CA LEU A 37 -20.87 0.23 -10.76
C LEU A 37 -20.90 -0.61 -9.50
N HIS A 38 -20.75 -1.92 -9.66
CA HIS A 38 -20.60 -2.85 -8.53
C HIS A 38 -19.12 -2.97 -8.17
N LEU A 39 -18.82 -2.77 -6.89
CA LEU A 39 -17.47 -2.88 -6.34
C LEU A 39 -17.37 -4.09 -5.41
N SER A 40 -16.14 -4.57 -5.18
CA SER A 40 -15.83 -5.61 -4.19
C SER A 40 -15.90 -5.11 -2.74
N ILE A 41 -16.02 -3.80 -2.53
CA ILE A 41 -16.06 -3.18 -1.19
C ILE A 41 -17.26 -3.69 -0.38
N ASP A 42 -16.99 -4.32 0.78
CA ASP A 42 -18.03 -4.61 1.79
C ASP A 42 -18.29 -3.34 2.62
N SER A 43 -19.51 -2.83 2.57
CA SER A 43 -19.88 -1.57 3.23
C SER A 43 -19.71 -1.62 4.76
N ARG A 44 -19.86 -2.79 5.38
CA ARG A 44 -19.70 -2.98 6.83
C ARG A 44 -18.23 -2.91 7.21
N LEU A 45 -17.36 -3.62 6.45
CA LEU A 45 -15.93 -3.58 6.66
C LEU A 45 -15.37 -2.18 6.37
N GLN A 46 -15.82 -1.54 5.32
CA GLN A 46 -15.45 -0.16 4.97
C GLN A 46 -15.82 0.81 6.11
N TYR A 47 -17.01 0.69 6.70
CA TYR A 47 -17.42 1.54 7.80
C TYR A 47 -16.59 1.30 9.07
N ILE A 48 -16.34 0.05 9.44
CA ILE A 48 -15.49 -0.30 10.60
C ILE A 48 -14.08 0.25 10.38
N ALA A 49 -13.48 -0.03 9.23
CA ALA A 49 -12.15 0.45 8.86
C ALA A 49 -12.06 1.98 8.93
N TYR A 50 -13.07 2.70 8.42
CA TYR A 50 -13.13 4.15 8.48
C TYR A 50 -13.16 4.67 9.92
N ARG A 51 -14.03 4.11 10.76
CA ARG A 51 -14.18 4.52 12.16
C ARG A 51 -12.89 4.30 12.95
N GLU A 52 -12.30 3.12 12.84
CA GLU A 52 -11.10 2.75 13.60
C GLU A 52 -9.88 3.54 13.13
N LEU A 53 -9.68 3.69 11.82
CA LEU A 53 -8.60 4.51 11.28
C LEU A 53 -8.73 5.97 11.70
N LYS A 54 -9.94 6.54 11.66
CA LYS A 54 -10.18 7.91 12.10
C LYS A 54 -9.85 8.08 13.58
N SER A 55 -10.30 7.15 14.43
CA SER A 55 -10.00 7.15 15.86
C SER A 55 -8.48 7.07 16.11
N ALA A 56 -7.77 6.20 15.42
CA ALA A 56 -6.32 6.06 15.55
C ALA A 56 -5.57 7.32 15.11
N VAL A 57 -5.91 7.88 13.94
CA VAL A 57 -5.25 9.11 13.43
C VAL A 57 -5.45 10.28 14.40
N VAL A 58 -6.67 10.46 14.92
CA VAL A 58 -6.97 11.52 15.89
C VAL A 58 -6.29 11.24 17.23
N GLY A 59 -6.42 10.03 17.76
CA GLY A 59 -5.89 9.65 19.07
C GLY A 59 -4.36 9.74 19.17
N HIS A 60 -3.66 9.49 18.06
CA HIS A 60 -2.19 9.58 17.99
C HIS A 60 -1.68 10.91 17.41
N GLY A 61 -2.55 11.84 17.06
CA GLY A 61 -2.15 13.11 16.44
C GLY A 61 -1.42 12.92 15.09
N ALA A 62 -1.72 11.83 14.37
CA ALA A 62 -1.06 11.52 13.11
C ALA A 62 -1.53 12.48 12.01
N LYS A 63 -0.62 12.82 11.08
CA LYS A 63 -0.92 13.71 9.94
C LYS A 63 -1.87 13.05 8.94
N SER A 64 -1.74 11.74 8.77
CA SER A 64 -2.57 10.94 7.87
C SER A 64 -2.48 9.46 8.24
N GLY A 65 -3.40 8.67 7.69
CA GLY A 65 -3.37 7.21 7.77
C GLY A 65 -4.11 6.61 6.59
N SER A 66 -3.78 5.38 6.27
CA SER A 66 -4.46 4.58 5.25
C SER A 66 -4.69 3.17 5.77
N LEU A 67 -5.79 2.56 5.34
CA LEU A 67 -6.11 1.17 5.63
C LEU A 67 -6.61 0.53 4.34
N ILE A 68 -6.09 -0.64 4.04
CA ILE A 68 -6.56 -1.50 2.96
C ILE A 68 -6.80 -2.90 3.51
N MET A 69 -7.87 -3.54 3.08
CA MET A 69 -8.20 -4.93 3.40
C MET A 69 -8.44 -5.68 2.10
N VAL A 70 -7.72 -6.77 1.90
CA VAL A 70 -7.76 -7.60 0.70
C VAL A 70 -8.13 -9.03 1.09
N ASP A 71 -8.99 -9.67 0.32
CA ASP A 71 -9.25 -11.09 0.46
C ASP A 71 -8.08 -11.89 -0.14
N VAL A 72 -7.44 -12.71 0.69
CA VAL A 72 -6.24 -13.47 0.26
C VAL A 72 -6.50 -14.57 -0.76
N LYS A 73 -7.76 -14.95 -0.98
CA LYS A 73 -8.13 -16.00 -1.96
C LYS A 73 -8.49 -15.43 -3.32
N THR A 74 -9.10 -14.24 -3.32
CA THR A 74 -9.64 -13.65 -4.55
C THR A 74 -8.86 -12.43 -5.03
N GLY A 75 -8.06 -11.80 -4.14
CA GLY A 75 -7.40 -10.52 -4.40
C GLY A 75 -8.35 -9.32 -4.36
N GLU A 76 -9.64 -9.52 -4.02
CA GLU A 76 -10.63 -8.45 -3.97
C GLU A 76 -10.37 -7.48 -2.82
N ILE A 77 -10.47 -6.18 -3.10
CA ILE A 77 -10.36 -5.14 -2.08
C ILE A 77 -11.71 -5.04 -1.36
N LEU A 78 -11.74 -5.45 -0.10
CA LEU A 78 -12.94 -5.43 0.75
C LEU A 78 -13.14 -4.10 1.48
N ALA A 79 -12.05 -3.40 1.78
CA ALA A 79 -12.09 -2.05 2.35
C ALA A 79 -10.85 -1.25 1.93
N LEU A 80 -11.05 0.04 1.66
CA LEU A 80 -9.99 0.99 1.30
C LEU A 80 -10.34 2.36 1.89
N VAL A 81 -9.57 2.79 2.88
CA VAL A 81 -9.85 3.99 3.66
C VAL A 81 -8.63 4.88 3.78
N ASN A 82 -8.86 6.18 3.71
CA ASN A 82 -7.84 7.20 3.93
C ASN A 82 -8.29 8.20 5.00
N GLN A 83 -7.34 8.71 5.77
CA GLN A 83 -7.55 9.83 6.70
C GLN A 83 -6.43 10.88 6.48
N PRO A 84 -6.75 12.18 6.50
CA PRO A 84 -8.09 12.75 6.53
C PRO A 84 -8.92 12.40 5.30
N SER A 85 -10.23 12.26 5.48
CA SER A 85 -11.20 11.97 4.41
C SER A 85 -11.97 13.24 4.03
N PHE A 86 -12.73 13.16 2.95
CA PHE A 86 -13.61 14.22 2.47
C PHE A 86 -15.03 13.69 2.26
N ASN A 87 -16.02 14.60 2.20
CA ASN A 87 -17.38 14.25 1.85
C ASN A 87 -17.56 14.32 0.32
N PRO A 88 -17.71 13.19 -0.39
CA PRO A 88 -17.83 13.18 -1.84
C PRO A 88 -19.15 13.83 -2.35
N ASN A 89 -20.15 13.95 -1.48
CA ASN A 89 -21.44 14.58 -1.80
C ASN A 89 -21.51 16.08 -1.44
N GLY A 90 -20.45 16.60 -0.82
CA GLY A 90 -20.32 18.01 -0.48
C GLY A 90 -19.64 18.83 -1.57
N PRO A 91 -19.64 20.16 -1.45
CA PRO A 91 -18.84 21.01 -2.33
C PRO A 91 -17.35 20.64 -2.15
N ILE A 92 -16.63 20.43 -3.24
CA ILE A 92 -15.20 20.15 -3.20
C ILE A 92 -14.50 21.39 -2.65
N ASN A 93 -14.08 21.28 -1.40
CA ASN A 93 -13.24 22.28 -0.79
C ASN A 93 -11.78 21.97 -1.15
N GLN A 94 -11.09 22.90 -1.82
CA GLN A 94 -9.68 22.73 -2.22
C GLN A 94 -8.71 22.45 -1.04
N ARG A 95 -9.15 22.66 0.20
CA ARG A 95 -8.41 22.34 1.42
C ARG A 95 -8.59 20.91 1.90
N GLU A 96 -9.60 20.20 1.38
CA GLU A 96 -9.84 18.81 1.77
C GLU A 96 -9.01 17.86 0.89
N PRO A 97 -8.30 16.91 1.49
CA PRO A 97 -7.49 15.97 0.74
C PRO A 97 -8.38 14.96 0.01
N THR A 98 -8.51 15.11 -1.29
CA THR A 98 -9.26 14.17 -2.15
C THR A 98 -8.39 13.01 -2.64
N ARG A 99 -7.09 13.02 -2.30
CA ARG A 99 -6.11 12.04 -2.76
C ARG A 99 -6.32 10.67 -2.11
N ASN A 100 -6.34 9.64 -2.92
CA ASN A 100 -6.36 8.25 -2.45
C ASN A 100 -4.92 7.80 -2.08
N ARG A 101 -4.54 7.98 -0.81
CA ARG A 101 -3.19 7.71 -0.30
C ARG A 101 -2.76 6.26 -0.42
N VAL A 102 -3.72 5.33 -0.42
CA VAL A 102 -3.42 3.89 -0.56
C VAL A 102 -2.70 3.60 -1.86
N VAL A 103 -2.98 4.38 -2.92
CA VAL A 103 -2.39 4.17 -4.26
C VAL A 103 -1.41 5.25 -4.68
N THR A 104 -1.44 6.44 -4.03
CA THR A 104 -0.63 7.60 -4.43
C THR A 104 0.56 7.87 -3.53
N ASP A 105 0.52 7.44 -2.26
CA ASP A 105 1.59 7.67 -1.31
C ASP A 105 2.50 6.45 -1.25
N PHE A 106 3.79 6.69 -1.17
CA PHE A 106 4.79 5.64 -1.03
C PHE A 106 5.72 5.93 0.16
N TYR A 107 6.25 4.88 0.75
CA TYR A 107 7.07 4.93 1.96
C TYR A 107 8.02 3.74 2.04
N ASP A 108 9.05 3.83 2.87
CA ASP A 108 9.92 2.70 3.20
C ASP A 108 9.12 1.67 4.02
N PRO A 109 8.94 0.43 3.54
CA PRO A 109 8.05 -0.55 4.19
C PRO A 109 8.57 -1.06 5.53
N GLY A 110 9.88 -0.93 5.80
CA GLY A 110 10.49 -1.33 7.05
C GLY A 110 10.34 -2.82 7.33
N SER A 111 10.16 -3.19 8.59
CA SER A 111 10.15 -4.59 9.06
C SER A 111 9.08 -5.48 8.43
N THR A 112 8.11 -4.93 7.73
CA THR A 112 7.13 -5.72 6.97
C THR A 112 7.77 -6.48 5.81
N ILE A 113 9.00 -6.17 5.42
CA ILE A 113 9.75 -6.87 4.37
C ILE A 113 10.50 -8.11 4.89
N LYS A 114 10.77 -8.20 6.16
CA LYS A 114 11.54 -9.32 6.73
C LYS A 114 11.00 -10.72 6.39
N PRO A 115 9.67 -10.95 6.34
CA PRO A 115 9.12 -12.23 5.87
C PRO A 115 9.56 -12.61 4.45
N PHE A 116 9.68 -11.66 3.53
CA PHE A 116 10.16 -11.91 2.16
C PHE A 116 11.66 -12.28 2.14
N THR A 117 12.45 -11.69 3.02
CA THR A 117 13.86 -12.09 3.20
C THR A 117 13.97 -13.50 3.76
N ALA A 118 13.11 -13.87 4.72
CA ALA A 118 13.03 -15.24 5.22
C ALA A 118 12.55 -16.21 4.13
N MET A 119 11.61 -15.81 3.28
CA MET A 119 11.20 -16.59 2.11
C MET A 119 12.38 -16.85 1.17
N ALA A 120 13.19 -15.83 0.83
CA ALA A 120 14.40 -15.98 0.04
C ALA A 120 15.39 -16.95 0.70
N ALA A 121 15.53 -16.90 2.02
CA ALA A 121 16.38 -17.80 2.77
C ALA A 121 15.91 -19.26 2.68
N LEU A 122 14.61 -19.49 2.84
CA LEU A 122 14.00 -20.82 2.74
C LEU A 122 14.11 -21.36 1.29
N GLU A 123 13.80 -20.57 0.29
CA GLU A 123 13.93 -20.94 -1.13
C GLU A 123 15.35 -21.29 -1.53
N SER A 124 16.35 -20.67 -0.89
CA SER A 124 17.77 -20.97 -1.16
C SER A 124 18.18 -22.38 -0.76
N GLY A 125 17.40 -23.07 0.07
CA GLY A 125 17.71 -24.35 0.68
C GLY A 125 18.80 -24.31 1.76
N ARG A 126 19.39 -23.12 2.04
CA ARG A 126 20.44 -22.95 3.07
C ARG A 126 19.88 -22.78 4.47
N TYR A 127 18.63 -22.35 4.57
CA TYR A 127 17.95 -22.04 5.82
C TYR A 127 16.66 -22.85 5.97
N GLN A 128 16.36 -23.15 7.20
CA GLN A 128 15.06 -23.67 7.65
C GLN A 128 14.57 -22.77 8.79
N SER A 129 13.31 -22.91 9.21
CA SER A 129 12.74 -22.09 10.29
C SER A 129 13.55 -22.16 11.59
N GLU A 130 14.16 -23.32 11.86
CA GLU A 130 14.96 -23.64 13.06
C GLU A 130 16.43 -23.31 12.91
N THR A 131 16.90 -22.84 11.74
CA THR A 131 18.31 -22.49 11.52
C THR A 131 18.72 -21.40 12.51
N MET A 132 19.75 -21.70 13.29
CA MET A 132 20.26 -20.80 14.32
C MET A 132 21.13 -19.68 13.70
N ILE A 133 20.91 -18.47 14.17
CA ILE A 133 21.60 -17.25 13.71
C ILE A 133 22.15 -16.54 14.94
N GLU A 134 23.48 -16.41 14.99
CA GLU A 134 24.17 -15.68 16.05
C GLU A 134 23.99 -14.16 15.86
N THR A 135 23.44 -13.48 16.84
CA THR A 135 23.21 -12.03 16.80
C THR A 135 24.02 -11.24 17.82
N SER A 136 24.77 -11.93 18.73
CA SER A 136 25.60 -11.23 19.72
C SER A 136 26.67 -10.37 19.04
N PRO A 137 27.00 -9.25 19.64
CA PRO A 137 26.49 -8.65 20.90
C PRO A 137 25.22 -7.78 20.69
N GLY A 138 24.41 -8.06 19.67
CA GLY A 138 23.19 -7.30 19.29
C GLY A 138 23.46 -6.24 18.23
N TYR A 139 24.68 -6.18 17.69
CA TYR A 139 25.04 -5.33 16.55
C TYR A 139 26.18 -5.92 15.76
N PHE A 140 26.35 -5.48 14.51
CA PHE A 140 27.52 -5.72 13.69
C PHE A 140 27.69 -4.64 12.62
N TRP A 141 28.90 -4.56 12.06
CA TRP A 141 29.22 -3.57 11.05
C TRP A 141 29.15 -4.19 9.67
N VAL A 142 28.50 -3.48 8.75
CA VAL A 142 28.52 -3.75 7.32
C VAL A 142 29.19 -2.56 6.67
N ASP A 143 30.43 -2.73 6.26
CA ASP A 143 31.29 -1.65 5.78
C ASP A 143 31.33 -0.49 6.82
N SER A 144 30.82 0.68 6.49
CA SER A 144 30.78 1.85 7.40
C SER A 144 29.48 1.98 8.19
N LYS A 145 28.48 1.08 8.02
CA LYS A 145 27.18 1.17 8.66
C LYS A 145 27.02 0.14 9.78
N MET A 146 26.69 0.60 10.97
CA MET A 146 26.31 -0.28 12.07
C MET A 146 24.83 -0.69 11.93
N ILE A 147 24.57 -1.98 12.05
CA ILE A 147 23.25 -2.58 12.12
C ILE A 147 23.09 -3.10 13.55
N GLN A 148 21.98 -2.78 14.20
CA GLN A 148 21.76 -3.14 15.60
C GLN A 148 20.32 -3.50 15.87
N ASP A 149 20.11 -4.39 16.83
CA ASP A 149 18.82 -4.69 17.45
C ASP A 149 18.66 -3.85 18.75
N PRO A 150 17.43 -3.60 19.19
CA PRO A 150 17.18 -2.87 20.46
C PRO A 150 17.80 -3.54 21.66
N VAL A 151 17.93 -4.88 21.63
CA VAL A 151 18.53 -5.72 22.69
C VAL A 151 19.37 -6.82 22.06
N ASN A 152 20.37 -7.32 22.81
CA ASN A 152 21.08 -8.51 22.39
C ASN A 152 20.19 -9.74 22.49
N LEU A 153 19.93 -10.41 21.36
CA LEU A 153 19.10 -11.60 21.28
C LEU A 153 19.91 -12.91 21.36
N ASN A 154 21.25 -12.80 21.48
CA ASN A 154 22.17 -13.94 21.45
C ASN A 154 22.02 -14.77 20.16
N THR A 155 21.80 -16.06 20.28
CA THR A 155 21.55 -16.95 19.14
C THR A 155 20.05 -17.25 19.07
N ILE A 156 19.45 -16.96 17.93
CA ILE A 156 18.00 -17.13 17.69
C ILE A 156 17.74 -17.89 16.40
N THR A 157 16.60 -18.52 16.28
CA THR A 157 16.18 -19.17 15.05
C THR A 157 15.75 -18.15 13.97
N LEU A 158 15.67 -18.58 12.71
CA LEU A 158 15.10 -17.75 11.64
C LEU A 158 13.64 -17.36 11.95
N ALA A 159 12.84 -18.28 12.51
CA ALA A 159 11.48 -17.99 12.95
C ALA A 159 11.46 -16.90 14.04
N GLU A 160 12.32 -17.01 15.06
CA GLU A 160 12.45 -15.99 16.09
C GLU A 160 12.97 -14.66 15.55
N ALA A 161 13.81 -14.66 14.52
CA ALA A 161 14.28 -13.44 13.88
C ALA A 161 13.11 -12.61 13.29
N ILE A 162 12.10 -13.29 12.74
CA ILE A 162 10.85 -12.63 12.27
C ILE A 162 10.01 -12.21 13.46
N GLN A 163 9.76 -13.10 14.42
CA GLN A 163 8.95 -12.84 15.62
C GLN A 163 9.46 -11.65 16.44
N LYS A 164 10.77 -11.59 16.65
CA LYS A 164 11.44 -10.51 17.41
C LYS A 164 11.83 -9.31 16.53
N SER A 165 11.57 -9.40 15.23
CA SER A 165 11.91 -8.37 14.25
C SER A 165 13.41 -7.98 14.26
N SER A 166 14.32 -8.97 14.41
CA SER A 166 15.76 -8.74 14.46
C SER A 166 16.29 -8.19 13.12
N GLN A 167 16.91 -7.03 13.16
CA GLN A 167 17.62 -6.47 12.00
C GLN A 167 18.96 -7.16 11.79
N VAL A 168 19.66 -7.51 12.90
CA VAL A 168 20.95 -8.17 12.87
C VAL A 168 20.83 -9.54 12.20
N ALA A 169 19.88 -10.37 12.63
CA ALA A 169 19.66 -11.70 12.06
C ALA A 169 19.33 -11.61 10.56
N ILE A 170 18.36 -10.79 10.21
CA ILE A 170 17.88 -10.65 8.82
C ILE A 170 18.99 -10.09 7.89
N ALA A 171 19.77 -9.12 8.37
CA ALA A 171 20.88 -8.60 7.61
C ALA A 171 22.01 -9.64 7.39
N LYS A 172 22.32 -10.45 8.40
CA LYS A 172 23.28 -11.57 8.26
C LYS A 172 22.78 -12.60 7.25
N VAL A 173 21.51 -13.00 7.33
CA VAL A 173 20.87 -13.89 6.34
C VAL A 173 20.99 -13.32 4.94
N ALA A 174 20.63 -12.07 4.71
CA ALA A 174 20.68 -11.44 3.40
C ALA A 174 22.11 -11.37 2.82
N LEU A 175 23.12 -11.23 3.68
CA LEU A 175 24.53 -11.22 3.23
C LEU A 175 25.05 -12.62 2.88
N ASP A 176 24.51 -13.67 3.48
CA ASP A 176 24.88 -15.06 3.19
C ASP A 176 24.19 -15.60 1.92
N LEU A 177 23.04 -15.04 1.57
CA LEU A 177 22.28 -15.41 0.36
C LEU A 177 23.00 -14.92 -0.92
N PRO A 178 22.68 -15.52 -2.08
CA PRO A 178 23.06 -14.96 -3.39
C PRO A 178 22.64 -13.49 -3.48
N ARG A 179 23.42 -12.71 -4.23
CA ARG A 179 23.32 -11.25 -4.24
C ARG A 179 21.91 -10.71 -4.50
N ASP A 180 21.21 -11.31 -5.46
CA ASP A 180 19.92 -10.82 -5.92
C ASP A 180 18.73 -11.56 -5.28
N ALA A 181 18.99 -12.57 -4.42
CA ALA A 181 17.95 -13.47 -3.91
C ALA A 181 16.78 -12.74 -3.22
N VAL A 182 17.04 -11.73 -2.39
CA VAL A 182 16.01 -10.95 -1.74
C VAL A 182 15.28 -10.07 -2.76
N PHE A 183 16.01 -9.43 -3.67
CA PHE A 183 15.44 -8.59 -4.72
C PHE A 183 14.48 -9.40 -5.61
N ASP A 184 14.90 -10.61 -6.04
CA ASP A 184 14.10 -11.48 -6.90
C ASP A 184 12.79 -11.92 -6.24
N VAL A 185 12.82 -12.21 -4.93
CA VAL A 185 11.59 -12.53 -4.18
C VAL A 185 10.67 -11.33 -4.12
N LEU A 186 11.19 -10.16 -3.77
CA LEU A 186 10.40 -8.93 -3.69
C LEU A 186 9.76 -8.58 -5.06
N GLN A 187 10.55 -8.70 -6.15
CA GLN A 187 10.06 -8.45 -7.50
C GLN A 187 8.96 -9.44 -7.91
N ARG A 188 9.16 -10.74 -7.66
CA ARG A 188 8.14 -11.78 -7.92
C ARG A 188 6.87 -11.59 -7.10
N SER A 189 6.99 -10.92 -5.94
CA SER A 189 5.84 -10.53 -5.12
C SER A 189 5.13 -9.26 -5.63
N GLY A 190 5.52 -8.73 -6.81
CA GLY A 190 4.86 -7.59 -7.45
C GLY A 190 5.35 -6.21 -6.99
N LEU A 191 6.40 -6.14 -6.14
CA LEU A 191 6.97 -4.85 -5.75
C LEU A 191 7.73 -4.22 -6.92
N GLY A 192 7.49 -2.93 -7.14
CA GLY A 192 8.06 -2.18 -8.27
C GLY A 192 7.13 -2.08 -9.49
N ASP A 193 6.09 -2.90 -9.57
CA ASP A 193 5.10 -2.90 -10.64
C ASP A 193 3.77 -2.24 -10.21
N TYR A 194 2.96 -1.87 -11.19
CA TYR A 194 1.58 -1.47 -10.94
C TYR A 194 0.75 -2.68 -10.49
N VAL A 195 -0.07 -2.51 -9.46
CA VAL A 195 -1.05 -3.56 -9.09
C VAL A 195 -2.16 -3.66 -10.14
N GLY A 196 -2.44 -2.55 -10.84
CA GLY A 196 -3.34 -2.55 -11.98
C GLY A 196 -4.82 -2.44 -11.59
N THR A 197 -5.11 -1.75 -10.48
CA THR A 197 -6.50 -1.54 -10.04
C THR A 197 -7.29 -0.60 -10.94
N GLY A 198 -6.62 0.20 -11.78
CA GLY A 198 -7.23 1.25 -12.59
C GLY A 198 -7.65 2.48 -11.77
N LEU A 199 -7.30 2.55 -10.48
CA LEU A 199 -7.57 3.73 -9.66
C LEU A 199 -6.71 4.91 -10.10
N PRO A 200 -7.28 6.13 -10.20
CA PRO A 200 -6.53 7.30 -10.63
C PRO A 200 -5.35 7.62 -9.72
N GLY A 201 -4.20 7.90 -10.32
CA GLY A 201 -2.99 8.31 -9.60
C GLY A 201 -2.21 7.15 -8.95
N GLU A 202 -2.48 5.91 -9.33
CA GLU A 202 -1.69 4.76 -8.89
C GLU A 202 -0.21 4.94 -9.28
N VAL A 203 0.70 4.71 -8.32
CA VAL A 203 2.15 4.78 -8.50
C VAL A 203 2.83 3.50 -8.06
N THR A 204 4.05 3.25 -8.53
CA THR A 204 4.81 2.03 -8.22
C THR A 204 5.81 2.17 -7.08
N GLY A 205 5.99 3.38 -6.52
CA GLY A 205 7.09 3.66 -5.63
C GLY A 205 8.45 3.65 -6.37
N LEU A 206 9.53 3.50 -5.61
CA LEU A 206 10.90 3.42 -6.15
C LEU A 206 11.48 2.04 -5.79
N PHE A 207 11.60 1.17 -6.78
CA PHE A 207 12.16 -0.16 -6.61
C PHE A 207 13.09 -0.47 -7.79
N SER A 208 14.38 -0.62 -7.53
CA SER A 208 15.37 -0.81 -8.58
C SER A 208 16.58 -1.61 -8.06
N ASN A 209 17.08 -2.52 -8.87
CA ASN A 209 18.29 -3.29 -8.57
C ASN A 209 19.58 -2.45 -8.67
N VAL A 210 19.56 -1.34 -9.41
CA VAL A 210 20.77 -0.53 -9.66
C VAL A 210 21.37 0.04 -8.37
N GLY A 211 20.54 0.43 -7.40
CA GLY A 211 20.99 0.92 -6.08
C GLY A 211 21.42 -0.17 -5.11
N MET A 212 21.16 -1.45 -5.41
CA MET A 212 21.31 -2.58 -4.48
C MET A 212 22.66 -3.31 -4.62
N GLN A 213 23.66 -2.64 -5.19
CA GLN A 213 24.96 -3.23 -5.52
C GLN A 213 25.90 -3.39 -4.30
N SER A 214 25.77 -2.54 -3.28
CA SER A 214 26.62 -2.60 -2.09
C SER A 214 26.07 -3.57 -1.03
N ARG A 215 26.95 -4.05 -0.15
CA ARG A 215 26.54 -4.86 1.01
C ARG A 215 25.57 -4.10 1.92
N VAL A 216 25.82 -2.80 2.12
CA VAL A 216 24.96 -1.92 2.92
C VAL A 216 23.56 -1.82 2.31
N SER A 217 23.46 -1.61 0.99
CA SER A 217 22.15 -1.51 0.32
C SER A 217 21.37 -2.83 0.38
N ARG A 218 22.06 -3.97 0.19
CA ARG A 218 21.45 -5.30 0.31
C ARG A 218 20.88 -5.56 1.71
N THR A 219 21.64 -5.20 2.75
CA THR A 219 21.13 -5.34 4.13
C THR A 219 19.96 -4.39 4.40
N ALA A 220 20.04 -3.15 3.92
CA ALA A 220 18.94 -2.18 4.07
C ALA A 220 17.65 -2.70 3.42
N MET A 221 17.72 -3.22 2.19
CA MET A 221 16.58 -3.83 1.49
C MET A 221 15.97 -4.96 2.31
N ALA A 222 16.79 -5.84 2.87
CA ALA A 222 16.35 -7.04 3.58
C ALA A 222 15.44 -6.75 4.79
N TYR A 223 15.55 -5.57 5.37
CA TYR A 223 14.67 -5.13 6.45
C TYR A 223 13.83 -3.89 6.08
N GLY A 224 13.66 -3.63 4.76
CA GLY A 224 12.64 -2.75 4.21
C GLY A 224 13.04 -1.28 4.08
N TYR A 225 14.31 -0.98 3.81
CA TYR A 225 14.80 0.38 3.55
C TYR A 225 15.57 0.48 2.23
N GLY A 226 15.64 1.70 1.71
CA GLY A 226 16.33 1.97 0.45
C GLY A 226 15.48 1.74 -0.80
N PHE A 227 14.23 1.46 -0.63
CA PHE A 227 13.21 1.43 -1.67
C PHE A 227 11.85 1.82 -1.08
N THR A 228 10.89 2.16 -1.91
CA THR A 228 9.57 2.58 -1.45
C THR A 228 8.46 1.80 -2.13
N VAL A 229 7.36 1.61 -1.40
CA VAL A 229 6.16 0.91 -1.87
C VAL A 229 4.91 1.69 -1.50
N THR A 230 3.82 1.49 -2.22
CA THR A 230 2.51 1.98 -1.79
C THR A 230 1.86 1.00 -0.80
N PRO A 231 0.90 1.46 0.04
CA PRO A 231 0.11 0.55 0.88
C PRO A 231 -0.57 -0.56 0.07
N LEU A 232 -1.04 -0.24 -1.14
CA LEU A 232 -1.66 -1.21 -2.04
C LEU A 232 -0.67 -2.28 -2.49
N GLN A 233 0.52 -1.89 -2.98
CA GLN A 233 1.57 -2.85 -3.39
C GLN A 233 1.96 -3.76 -2.24
N LEU A 234 2.16 -3.19 -1.03
CA LEU A 234 2.52 -4.00 0.12
C LEU A 234 1.42 -5.01 0.48
N ALA A 235 0.15 -4.58 0.49
CA ALA A 235 -0.96 -5.49 0.74
C ALA A 235 -1.05 -6.59 -0.33
N SER A 236 -0.90 -6.24 -1.61
CA SER A 236 -0.92 -7.17 -2.74
C SER A 236 0.22 -8.19 -2.68
N ALA A 237 1.40 -7.79 -2.21
CA ALA A 237 2.55 -8.69 -2.08
C ALA A 237 2.34 -9.80 -1.04
N TYR A 238 1.36 -9.64 -0.13
CA TYR A 238 1.00 -10.62 0.89
C TYR A 238 -0.19 -11.53 0.49
N VAL A 239 -0.78 -11.34 -0.70
CA VAL A 239 -1.88 -12.12 -1.26
C VAL A 239 -1.40 -13.14 -2.26
#